data_dd0b28e493d64d1f29f3f198152f78e0
#
_entry.id   dd0b28e493d64d1f29f3f198152f78e0
#
_cell.length_a   1.000
_cell.length_b   1.000
_cell.length_c   1.000
_cell.angle_alpha   90.00
_cell.angle_beta   90.00
_cell.angle_gamma   90.00
#
_symmetry.space_group_name_H-M   'P 1'
#
loop_
_entity.id
_entity.type
_entity.pdbx_description
1 polymer ?
#
loop_
_entity_poly.entity_id
_entity_poly.type
_entity_poly.pdbx_seq_one_letter_code
_entity_poly.pdbx_strand_id
1 'polypeptide(L)'
;MEDNLDIGIRLRMLNNAVRRYFDRNSETVKKLNNLTCSNKWIMGYLFDAEKEGRDVFQRDLENNFGITRSTVSKVLSLLEKKGLISRESVSHDARLRKIVLTEKTREIGRTMRREHDEMEKKLQSGFSPEEITLLCEFLERMQRNIASSENNSAVKKEKCCPKGEIK
;
A
#
# COMPACT_ATOMS: atom_id res chain seq x y z
N MET A 1 -11.07 -4.45 -35.74
CA MET A 1 -10.96 -3.45 -34.66
C MET A 1 -10.03 -4.04 -33.64
N GLU A 2 -8.76 -3.61 -33.64
CA GLU A 2 -7.82 -3.99 -32.59
C GLU A 2 -8.35 -3.38 -31.30
N ASP A 3 -8.81 -4.22 -30.37
CA ASP A 3 -9.15 -3.82 -29.02
C ASP A 3 -7.88 -3.21 -28.41
N ASN A 4 -7.83 -1.90 -28.34
CA ASN A 4 -6.73 -1.16 -27.73
C ASN A 4 -6.63 -1.61 -26.26
N LEU A 5 -5.71 -2.56 -25.99
CA LEU A 5 -5.53 -3.15 -24.66
C LEU A 5 -4.76 -2.14 -23.78
N ASP A 6 -5.44 -1.06 -23.39
CA ASP A 6 -4.85 -0.10 -22.45
C ASP A 6 -4.87 -0.70 -21.02
N ILE A 7 -3.76 -1.34 -20.68
CA ILE A 7 -3.55 -1.98 -19.38
C ILE A 7 -3.68 -0.97 -18.24
N GLY A 8 -3.16 0.25 -18.41
CA GLY A 8 -3.25 1.30 -17.39
C GLY A 8 -4.69 1.68 -17.04
N ILE A 9 -5.55 1.80 -18.05
CA ILE A 9 -6.99 2.05 -17.84
C ILE A 9 -7.65 0.87 -17.14
N ARG A 10 -7.37 -0.37 -17.55
CA ARG A 10 -7.94 -1.58 -16.92
C ARG A 10 -7.53 -1.71 -15.45
N LEU A 11 -6.27 -1.49 -15.12
CA LEU A 11 -5.78 -1.48 -13.74
C LEU A 11 -6.49 -0.40 -12.91
N ARG A 12 -6.64 0.80 -13.46
CA ARG A 12 -7.38 1.89 -12.79
C ARG A 12 -8.85 1.54 -12.56
N MET A 13 -9.51 0.96 -13.55
CA MET A 13 -10.92 0.52 -13.44
C MET A 13 -11.07 -0.55 -12.36
N LEU A 14 -10.18 -1.55 -12.33
CA LEU A 14 -10.18 -2.60 -11.30
C LEU A 14 -9.98 -2.00 -9.91
N ASN A 15 -8.96 -1.16 -9.73
CA ASN A 15 -8.71 -0.49 -8.46
C ASN A 15 -9.93 0.32 -7.98
N ASN A 16 -10.60 1.03 -8.87
CA ASN A 16 -11.83 1.76 -8.55
C ASN A 16 -13.00 0.82 -8.20
N ALA A 17 -13.10 -0.35 -8.82
CA ALA A 17 -14.12 -1.35 -8.48
C ALA A 17 -13.90 -1.92 -7.07
N VAL A 18 -12.66 -2.31 -6.74
CA VAL A 18 -12.25 -2.77 -5.41
C VAL A 18 -12.56 -1.71 -4.34
N ARG A 19 -12.21 -0.46 -4.62
CA ARG A 19 -12.49 0.65 -3.70
C ARG A 19 -14.00 0.81 -3.45
N ARG A 20 -14.83 0.84 -4.51
CA ARG A 20 -16.30 0.92 -4.39
C ARG A 20 -16.89 -0.28 -3.64
N TYR A 21 -16.33 -1.48 -3.83
CA TYR A 21 -16.76 -2.65 -3.08
C TYR A 21 -16.57 -2.46 -1.58
N PHE A 22 -15.41 -2.02 -1.14
CA PHE A 22 -15.16 -1.73 0.27
C PHE A 22 -16.03 -0.60 0.83
N ASP A 23 -16.18 0.50 0.08
CA ASP A 23 -16.99 1.64 0.52
C ASP A 23 -18.46 1.23 0.78
N ARG A 24 -18.98 0.26 0.02
CA ARG A 24 -20.37 -0.21 0.16
C ARG A 24 -20.54 -1.30 1.21
N ASN A 25 -19.61 -2.23 1.31
CA ASN A 25 -19.80 -3.48 2.04
C ASN A 25 -19.05 -3.53 3.37
N SER A 26 -18.09 -2.63 3.62
CA SER A 26 -17.28 -2.71 4.83
C SER A 26 -17.97 -2.09 6.03
N GLU A 27 -18.22 -2.91 7.06
CA GLU A 27 -18.63 -2.44 8.39
C GLU A 27 -17.56 -1.60 9.07
N THR A 28 -16.29 -1.95 8.82
CA THR A 28 -15.14 -1.24 9.38
C THR A 28 -15.08 0.18 8.86
N VAL A 29 -15.35 0.42 7.56
CA VAL A 29 -15.43 1.77 6.99
C VAL A 29 -16.56 2.55 7.64
N LYS A 30 -17.72 1.93 7.80
CA LYS A 30 -18.90 2.57 8.43
C LYS A 30 -18.64 2.93 9.90
N LYS A 31 -18.02 2.03 10.68
CA LYS A 31 -17.72 2.24 12.11
C LYS A 31 -16.60 3.25 12.36
N LEU A 32 -15.61 3.31 11.48
CA LEU A 32 -14.41 4.14 11.65
C LEU A 32 -14.48 5.48 10.91
N ASN A 33 -15.65 5.90 10.44
CA ASN A 33 -15.89 7.18 9.76
C ASN A 33 -14.67 7.67 8.95
N ASN A 34 -14.66 7.38 7.62
CA ASN A 34 -13.62 7.84 6.68
C ASN A 34 -12.29 7.07 6.64
N LEU A 35 -12.24 5.77 6.97
CA LEU A 35 -11.12 4.95 6.54
C LEU A 35 -11.27 4.60 5.06
N THR A 36 -10.37 5.13 4.24
CA THR A 36 -10.29 4.78 2.82
C THR A 36 -9.76 3.37 2.63
N CYS A 37 -9.94 2.80 1.44
CA CYS A 37 -9.38 1.50 1.06
C CYS A 37 -7.86 1.46 1.33
N SER A 38 -7.12 2.52 0.97
CA SER A 38 -5.67 2.61 1.23
C SER A 38 -5.31 2.49 2.71
N ASN A 39 -6.12 3.06 3.61
CA ASN A 39 -5.89 2.95 5.05
C ASN A 39 -6.07 1.51 5.54
N LYS A 40 -6.99 0.74 4.94
CA LYS A 40 -7.20 -0.67 5.25
C LYS A 40 -6.02 -1.55 4.85
N TRP A 41 -5.43 -1.32 3.68
CA TRP A 41 -4.24 -2.05 3.26
C TRP A 41 -3.07 -1.83 4.22
N ILE A 42 -2.83 -0.59 4.63
CA ILE A 42 -1.82 -0.27 5.65
C ILE A 42 -2.13 -0.97 6.97
N MET A 43 -3.38 -0.96 7.41
CA MET A 43 -3.79 -1.65 8.64
C MET A 43 -3.59 -3.16 8.54
N GLY A 44 -3.96 -3.78 7.40
CA GLY A 44 -3.72 -5.20 7.13
C GLY A 44 -2.23 -5.56 7.26
N TYR A 45 -1.36 -4.78 6.61
CA TYR A 45 0.09 -4.95 6.71
C TYR A 45 0.62 -4.86 8.15
N LEU A 46 0.09 -3.90 8.94
CA LEU A 46 0.46 -3.77 10.35
C LEU A 46 -0.01 -4.97 11.20
N PHE A 47 -1.18 -5.53 10.92
CA PHE A 47 -1.65 -6.75 11.58
C PHE A 47 -0.79 -7.97 11.26
N ASP A 48 -0.41 -8.14 10.01
CA ASP A 48 0.45 -9.25 9.60
C ASP A 48 1.84 -9.13 10.22
N ALA A 49 2.42 -7.93 10.23
CA ALA A 49 3.70 -7.66 10.87
C ALA A 49 3.65 -7.90 12.39
N GLU A 50 2.60 -7.49 13.08
CA GLU A 50 2.42 -7.76 14.52
C GLU A 50 2.35 -9.27 14.81
N LYS A 51 1.62 -10.02 13.98
CA LYS A 51 1.53 -11.49 14.09
C LYS A 51 2.87 -12.18 13.88
N GLU A 52 3.72 -11.62 13.01
CA GLU A 52 5.08 -12.09 12.74
C GLU A 52 6.10 -11.61 13.79
N GLY A 53 5.71 -10.76 14.74
CA GLY A 53 6.61 -10.15 15.72
C GLY A 53 7.59 -9.14 15.11
N ARG A 54 7.26 -8.56 13.97
CA ARG A 54 8.11 -7.67 13.19
C ARG A 54 7.75 -6.21 13.46
N ASP A 55 8.73 -5.39 13.82
CA ASP A 55 8.57 -3.95 13.94
C ASP A 55 8.37 -3.30 12.57
N VAL A 56 7.46 -2.33 12.48
CA VAL A 56 7.16 -1.58 11.26
C VAL A 56 7.44 -0.10 11.45
N PHE A 57 8.15 0.47 10.49
CA PHE A 57 8.47 1.88 10.41
C PHE A 57 7.81 2.53 9.20
N GLN A 58 7.75 3.85 9.18
CA GLN A 58 7.16 4.59 8.07
C GLN A 58 7.79 4.22 6.72
N ARG A 59 9.12 4.03 6.66
CA ARG A 59 9.85 3.66 5.44
C ARG A 59 9.41 2.31 4.88
N ASP A 60 9.03 1.37 5.74
CA ASP A 60 8.57 0.05 5.28
C ASP A 60 7.25 0.16 4.53
N LEU A 61 6.36 1.06 4.99
CA LEU A 61 5.11 1.36 4.30
C LEU A 61 5.36 2.09 2.96
N GLU A 62 6.30 3.04 2.91
CA GLU A 62 6.70 3.71 1.67
C GLU A 62 7.14 2.69 0.62
N ASN A 63 8.02 1.77 1.01
CA ASN A 63 8.58 0.75 0.12
C ASN A 63 7.53 -0.30 -0.29
N ASN A 64 6.76 -0.83 0.68
CA ASN A 64 5.82 -1.92 0.41
C ASN A 64 4.64 -1.48 -0.47
N PHE A 65 4.18 -0.24 -0.31
CA PHE A 65 3.02 0.27 -1.06
C PHE A 65 3.39 1.17 -2.24
N GLY A 66 4.67 1.48 -2.46
CA GLY A 66 5.12 2.36 -3.53
C GLY A 66 4.53 3.77 -3.44
N ILE A 67 4.32 4.28 -2.23
CA ILE A 67 3.69 5.59 -1.98
C ILE A 67 4.68 6.57 -1.33
N THR A 68 4.48 7.87 -1.61
CA THR A 68 5.40 8.89 -1.14
C THR A 68 5.37 9.06 0.38
N ARG A 69 6.50 9.48 0.94
CA ARG A 69 6.65 9.81 2.36
C ARG A 69 5.56 10.75 2.89
N SER A 70 5.19 11.76 2.11
CA SER A 70 4.13 12.71 2.48
C SER A 70 2.76 12.04 2.56
N THR A 71 2.47 11.09 1.66
CA THR A 71 1.22 10.32 1.67
C THR A 71 1.16 9.40 2.88
N VAL A 72 2.23 8.64 3.16
CA VAL A 72 2.30 7.77 4.36
C VAL A 72 2.15 8.60 5.62
N SER A 73 2.86 9.73 5.74
CA SER A 73 2.78 10.61 6.90
C SER A 73 1.35 11.10 7.17
N LYS A 74 0.61 11.50 6.13
CA LYS A 74 -0.81 11.93 6.26
C LYS A 74 -1.70 10.77 6.73
N VAL A 75 -1.53 9.58 6.17
CA VAL A 75 -2.29 8.39 6.57
C VAL A 75 -2.00 8.02 8.02
N LEU A 76 -0.73 7.94 8.40
CA LEU A 76 -0.34 7.62 9.78
C LEU A 76 -0.87 8.66 10.78
N SER A 77 -0.80 9.96 10.47
CA SER A 77 -1.36 11.00 11.32
C SER A 77 -2.87 10.88 11.49
N LEU A 78 -3.59 10.48 10.44
CA LEU A 78 -5.02 10.20 10.51
C LEU A 78 -5.33 8.99 11.38
N LEU A 79 -4.58 7.90 11.23
CA LEU A 79 -4.76 6.67 12.03
C LEU A 79 -4.45 6.93 13.51
N GLU A 80 -3.39 7.68 13.80
CA GLU A 80 -3.00 8.08 15.15
C GLU A 80 -4.07 8.98 15.79
N LYS A 81 -4.57 9.99 15.06
CA LYS A 81 -5.68 10.86 15.51
C LYS A 81 -6.96 10.06 15.82
N LYS A 82 -7.20 8.97 15.11
CA LYS A 82 -8.33 8.06 15.37
C LYS A 82 -8.07 7.08 16.51
N GLY A 83 -6.87 7.09 17.10
CA GLY A 83 -6.45 6.17 18.14
C GLY A 83 -6.34 4.72 17.67
N LEU A 84 -6.00 4.51 16.39
CA LEU A 84 -5.84 3.18 15.79
C LEU A 84 -4.40 2.70 15.85
N ILE A 85 -3.45 3.60 15.85
CA ILE A 85 -2.03 3.34 16.01
C ILE A 85 -1.43 4.28 17.03
N SER A 86 -0.27 3.91 17.57
CA SER A 86 0.66 4.78 18.27
C SER A 86 2.02 4.74 17.59
N ARG A 87 2.85 5.74 17.85
CA ARG A 87 4.24 5.80 17.39
C ARG A 87 5.16 5.79 18.59
N GLU A 88 5.91 4.74 18.76
CA GLU A 88 6.81 4.54 19.89
C GLU A 88 8.26 4.74 19.46
N SER A 89 9.05 5.44 20.28
CA SER A 89 10.49 5.56 20.06
C SER A 89 11.17 4.20 20.31
N VAL A 90 12.14 3.83 19.49
CA VAL A 90 12.95 2.64 19.75
C VAL A 90 14.15 2.99 20.63
N SER A 91 14.52 2.06 21.51
CA SER A 91 15.56 2.26 22.53
C SER A 91 16.94 2.66 21.97
N HIS A 92 17.22 2.32 20.73
CA HIS A 92 18.53 2.54 20.09
C HIS A 92 18.62 3.81 19.24
N ASP A 93 17.47 4.38 18.82
CA ASP A 93 17.42 5.62 18.03
C ASP A 93 16.09 6.35 18.26
N ALA A 94 16.16 7.45 19.01
CA ALA A 94 14.99 8.30 19.29
C ALA A 94 14.36 8.95 18.04
N ARG A 95 15.06 8.94 16.89
CA ARG A 95 14.55 9.45 15.60
C ARG A 95 13.69 8.42 14.89
N LEU A 96 13.88 7.13 15.18
CA LEU A 96 13.09 6.06 14.63
C LEU A 96 11.87 5.83 15.51
N ARG A 97 10.69 5.89 14.89
CA ARG A 97 9.44 5.60 15.55
C ARG A 97 8.77 4.39 14.91
N LYS A 98 8.64 3.32 15.69
CA LYS A 98 7.88 2.16 15.28
C LYS A 98 6.37 2.44 15.38
N ILE A 99 5.64 1.84 14.47
CA ILE A 99 4.18 1.95 14.38
C ILE A 99 3.58 0.75 15.11
N VAL A 100 2.76 1.01 16.11
CA VAL A 100 2.16 -0.03 16.96
C VAL A 100 0.64 0.08 16.87
N LEU A 101 -0.04 -1.07 16.75
CA LEU A 101 -1.48 -1.15 16.78
C LEU A 101 -1.99 -0.94 18.21
N THR A 102 -3.06 -0.14 18.37
CA THR A 102 -3.71 0.02 19.67
C THR A 102 -4.63 -1.16 19.97
N GLU A 103 -5.01 -1.34 21.25
CA GLU A 103 -5.99 -2.38 21.64
C GLU A 103 -7.32 -2.22 20.90
N LYS A 104 -7.80 -0.98 20.77
CA LYS A 104 -8.99 -0.65 19.97
C LYS A 104 -8.91 -1.21 18.55
N THR A 105 -7.74 -1.18 17.96
CA THR A 105 -7.53 -1.69 16.60
C THR A 105 -7.54 -3.20 16.55
N ARG A 106 -7.00 -3.88 17.56
CA ARG A 106 -7.02 -5.34 17.62
C ARG A 106 -8.45 -5.88 17.70
N GLU A 107 -9.33 -5.21 18.41
CA GLU A 107 -10.75 -5.58 18.50
C GLU A 107 -11.45 -5.58 17.13
N ILE A 108 -11.12 -4.63 16.27
CA ILE A 108 -11.70 -4.54 14.92
C ILE A 108 -10.94 -5.35 13.87
N GLY A 109 -9.74 -5.81 14.19
CA GLY A 109 -8.86 -6.52 13.26
C GLY A 109 -9.48 -7.78 12.68
N ARG A 110 -10.25 -8.53 13.47
CA ARG A 110 -10.98 -9.73 13.01
C ARG A 110 -11.99 -9.40 11.91
N THR A 111 -12.74 -8.31 12.08
CA THR A 111 -13.70 -7.85 11.08
C THR A 111 -13.00 -7.41 9.80
N MET A 112 -11.91 -6.65 9.94
CA MET A 112 -11.11 -6.20 8.80
C MET A 112 -10.55 -7.37 7.98
N ARG A 113 -10.03 -8.40 8.67
CA ARG A 113 -9.51 -9.60 7.99
C ARG A 113 -10.60 -10.33 7.24
N ARG A 114 -11.74 -10.58 7.87
CA ARG A 114 -12.88 -11.21 7.18
C ARG A 114 -13.29 -10.44 5.92
N GLU A 115 -13.41 -9.12 6.03
CA GLU A 115 -13.77 -8.26 4.88
C GLU A 115 -12.73 -8.33 3.75
N HIS A 116 -11.44 -8.41 4.12
CA HIS A 116 -10.36 -8.61 3.17
C HIS A 116 -10.47 -9.97 2.48
N ASP A 117 -10.61 -11.05 3.24
CA ASP A 117 -10.69 -12.42 2.71
C ASP A 117 -11.92 -12.60 1.80
N GLU A 118 -13.04 -11.98 2.14
CA GLU A 118 -14.25 -11.98 1.29
C GLU A 118 -14.03 -11.24 -0.04
N MET A 119 -13.31 -10.14 -0.02
CA MET A 119 -12.95 -9.41 -1.23
C MET A 119 -11.98 -10.20 -2.09
N GLU A 120 -10.93 -10.80 -1.50
CA GLU A 120 -9.97 -11.66 -2.20
C GLU A 120 -10.65 -12.84 -2.87
N LYS A 121 -11.55 -13.54 -2.17
CA LYS A 121 -12.35 -14.63 -2.76
C LYS A 121 -13.17 -14.16 -3.97
N LYS A 122 -13.70 -12.92 -3.93
CA LYS A 122 -14.45 -12.37 -5.07
C LYS A 122 -13.54 -12.04 -6.25
N LEU A 123 -12.35 -11.48 -5.99
CA LEU A 123 -11.36 -11.19 -7.03
C LEU A 123 -10.87 -12.46 -7.73
N GLN A 124 -10.69 -13.54 -6.96
CA GLN A 124 -10.17 -14.81 -7.47
C GLN A 124 -11.26 -15.72 -8.05
N SER A 125 -12.54 -15.34 -7.92
CA SER A 125 -13.65 -16.17 -8.40
C SER A 125 -13.59 -16.41 -9.90
N GLY A 126 -13.60 -17.67 -10.31
CA GLY A 126 -13.53 -18.08 -11.72
C GLY A 126 -12.12 -18.28 -12.26
N PHE A 127 -11.09 -18.09 -11.45
CA PHE A 127 -9.70 -18.35 -11.81
C PHE A 127 -9.19 -19.63 -11.15
N SER A 128 -8.31 -20.36 -11.85
CA SER A 128 -7.55 -21.45 -11.26
C SER A 128 -6.38 -20.90 -10.40
N PRO A 129 -5.82 -21.72 -9.48
CA PRO A 129 -4.65 -21.30 -8.70
C PRO A 129 -3.44 -20.92 -9.59
N GLU A 130 -3.27 -21.63 -10.73
CA GLU A 130 -2.20 -21.37 -11.69
C GLU A 130 -2.40 -20.03 -12.40
N GLU A 131 -3.64 -19.69 -12.77
CA GLU A 131 -3.99 -18.40 -13.39
C GLU A 131 -3.74 -17.25 -12.42
N ILE A 132 -4.06 -17.41 -11.14
CA ILE A 132 -3.78 -16.40 -10.10
C ILE A 132 -2.27 -16.21 -9.92
N THR A 133 -1.51 -17.31 -9.87
CA THR A 133 -0.04 -17.25 -9.78
C THR A 133 0.54 -16.48 -10.97
N LEU A 134 0.12 -16.82 -12.19
CA LEU A 134 0.59 -16.17 -13.41
C LEU A 134 0.20 -14.68 -13.46
N LEU A 135 -1.00 -14.34 -13.00
CA LEU A 135 -1.44 -12.94 -12.88
C LEU A 135 -0.54 -12.14 -11.92
N CYS A 136 -0.20 -12.70 -10.76
CA CYS A 136 0.72 -12.07 -9.81
C CYS A 136 2.10 -11.83 -10.43
N GLU A 137 2.65 -12.83 -11.14
CA GLU A 137 3.93 -12.69 -11.85
C GLU A 137 3.90 -11.57 -12.91
N PHE A 138 2.79 -11.45 -13.65
CA PHE A 138 2.62 -10.38 -14.63
C PHE A 138 2.56 -9.00 -13.97
N LEU A 139 1.83 -8.85 -12.88
CA LEU A 139 1.75 -7.61 -12.13
C LEU A 139 3.12 -7.20 -11.57
N GLU A 140 3.86 -8.13 -10.98
CA GLU A 140 5.22 -7.86 -10.50
C GLU A 140 6.18 -7.46 -11.64
N ARG A 141 6.08 -8.11 -12.80
CA ARG A 141 6.89 -7.76 -13.97
C ARG A 141 6.55 -6.35 -14.47
N MET A 142 5.27 -5.96 -14.49
CA MET A 142 4.86 -4.61 -14.85
C MET A 142 5.41 -3.57 -13.86
N GLN A 143 5.37 -3.86 -12.56
CA GLN A 143 5.96 -2.98 -11.54
C GLN A 143 7.46 -2.79 -11.74
N ARG A 144 8.21 -3.89 -11.97
CA ARG A 144 9.66 -3.82 -12.26
C ARG A 144 9.97 -2.99 -13.52
N ASN A 145 9.17 -3.12 -14.58
CA ASN A 145 9.36 -2.36 -15.82
C ASN A 145 9.24 -0.84 -15.58
N ILE A 146 8.26 -0.41 -14.77
CA ILE A 146 8.08 1.01 -14.40
C ILE A 146 9.25 1.50 -13.54
N ALA A 147 9.62 0.75 -12.50
CA ALA A 147 10.72 1.12 -11.60
C ALA A 147 12.08 1.24 -12.32
N SER A 148 12.35 0.36 -13.29
CA SER A 148 13.59 0.41 -14.10
C SER A 148 13.66 1.65 -14.97
N SER A 149 12.55 2.17 -15.45
CA SER A 149 12.49 3.40 -16.24
C SER A 149 12.74 4.67 -15.41
N GLU A 150 12.36 4.68 -14.14
CA GLU A 150 12.62 5.80 -13.22
C GLU A 150 14.11 5.93 -12.89
N ASN A 151 14.81 4.81 -12.65
CA ASN A 151 16.24 4.78 -12.40
C ASN A 151 17.06 5.27 -13.61
N ASN A 152 16.67 4.91 -14.84
CA ASN A 152 17.32 5.40 -16.07
C ASN A 152 17.09 6.90 -16.30
N SER A 153 16.00 7.47 -15.82
CA SER A 153 15.71 8.90 -15.93
C SER A 153 16.52 9.74 -14.94
N ALA A 154 16.83 9.20 -13.77
CA ALA A 154 17.68 9.84 -12.77
C ALA A 154 19.15 9.92 -13.25
N VAL A 155 19.67 8.85 -13.84
CA VAL A 155 21.06 8.80 -14.38
C VAL A 155 21.24 9.75 -15.57
N LYS A 156 20.21 10.00 -16.39
CA LYS A 156 20.30 10.97 -17.50
C LYS A 156 20.30 12.41 -17.05
N LYS A 157 19.74 12.76 -15.89
CA LYS A 157 19.75 14.13 -15.35
C LYS A 157 21.11 14.55 -14.78
N GLU A 158 21.93 13.62 -14.31
CA GLU A 158 23.29 13.93 -13.82
C GLU A 158 24.33 14.16 -14.92
N LYS A 159 24.06 13.77 -16.17
CA LYS A 159 25.00 13.93 -17.29
C LYS A 159 24.82 15.23 -18.10
N CYS A 160 23.92 16.10 -17.74
CA CYS A 160 23.59 17.30 -18.51
C CYS A 160 23.96 18.63 -17.80
N CYS A 161 25.13 18.68 -17.12
CA CYS A 161 25.74 19.94 -16.73
C CYS A 161 27.17 20.01 -17.33
N PRO A 162 27.41 20.75 -18.39
CA PRO A 162 28.77 21.07 -18.80
C PRO A 162 29.35 22.04 -17.76
N LYS A 163 30.47 21.65 -17.13
CA LYS A 163 31.28 22.56 -16.33
C LYS A 163 31.81 23.67 -17.28
N GLY A 164 31.25 24.86 -17.17
CA GLY A 164 31.78 26.03 -17.80
C GLY A 164 33.11 26.39 -17.16
N GLU A 165 34.18 26.27 -17.95
CA GLU A 165 35.47 26.91 -17.67
C GLU A 165 35.30 28.43 -17.74
N ILE A 166 35.55 29.09 -16.61
CA ILE A 166 35.73 30.53 -16.57
C ILE A 166 37.26 30.76 -16.54
N LYS A 167 37.74 31.38 -17.59
CA LYS A 167 39.05 31.98 -17.63
C LYS A 167 39.11 33.24 -16.77
#